data_82a174f69d2c3c64779d4d824690d749
#
_entry.id   82a174f69d2c3c64779d4d824690d749
#
_cell.length_a   1.000
_cell.length_b   1.000
_cell.length_c   1.000
_cell.angle_alpha   90.00
_cell.angle_beta   90.00
_cell.angle_gamma   90.00
#
_symmetry.space_group_name_H-M   'P 1'
#
loop_
_entity.id
_entity.type
_entity.pdbx_description
1 polymer ?
#
loop_
_entity_poly.entity_id
_entity_poly.type
_entity_poly.pdbx_seq_one_letter_code
_entity_poly.pdbx_strand_id
1 'polypeptide(L)'
;MKHGLTFVWTGHVVALERNVLRDVTIESGSFNYANPRAIHWGAGSLAQLAPELSRLQVTRVALITTRSLVVQGKLLGQVRGALGGAEAPATEVIGQHAPTSEIEEAIAHTTEIGVDGIVSFGGGSAIDAAKMIAVRLADRHGLAYRGLPHIAIPTTLSVAELAGSAGFTEAAGDKAGMRDVRLLLDSVIYDADLTLATPMSLWLSTGIRALDHAVEGFLADGSHPFSDVMALEAVRRLFATLPRAKASPGDIGVRTENQVAAWFSYTLTGPAASGLSHVMGKQIGARHGIPHGVTSCLLMPHVMRYVEKAKPDRMAELAKATGSGRDAAVDVRGLISLLGLPQHIADFGIGEPELWRAAKELAGKYPAEDLLEIYLAAL
;
A
#
# COMPACT_ATOMS: atom_id res chain seq x y z
N MET A 1 1.16 -43.03 48.36
CA MET A 1 0.08 -43.49 47.46
C MET A 1 -0.04 -42.46 46.34
N LYS A 2 0.46 -42.79 45.16
CA LYS A 2 0.42 -41.90 43.96
C LYS A 2 -0.79 -42.37 43.13
N HIS A 3 -1.78 -41.53 42.93
CA HIS A 3 -2.84 -41.80 41.96
C HIS A 3 -2.48 -41.06 40.66
N GLY A 4 -2.02 -41.83 39.67
CA GLY A 4 -1.88 -41.39 38.30
C GLY A 4 -3.22 -41.50 37.58
N LEU A 5 -3.69 -40.42 37.00
CA LEU A 5 -4.80 -40.41 36.05
C LEU A 5 -4.24 -40.78 34.66
N THR A 6 -4.63 -42.00 34.21
CA THR A 6 -4.34 -42.47 32.86
C THR A 6 -5.50 -42.04 31.96
N PHE A 7 -5.24 -41.08 31.05
CA PHE A 7 -6.14 -40.82 29.93
C PHE A 7 -5.83 -41.78 28.78
N VAL A 8 -6.75 -42.68 28.48
CA VAL A 8 -6.68 -43.54 27.29
C VAL A 8 -7.35 -42.79 26.15
N TRP A 9 -6.58 -42.35 25.17
CA TRP A 9 -7.07 -41.94 23.87
C TRP A 9 -7.07 -43.13 22.93
N THR A 10 -8.25 -43.57 22.52
CA THR A 10 -8.42 -44.61 21.50
C THR A 10 -8.28 -44.00 20.10
N GLY A 11 -7.27 -44.45 19.39
CA GLY A 11 -7.28 -44.68 17.97
C GLY A 11 -7.16 -43.50 17.02
N HIS A 12 -6.05 -43.34 16.48
CA HIS A 12 -5.45 -43.16 15.18
C HIS A 12 -4.13 -42.41 15.38
N VAL A 13 -3.05 -43.18 15.38
CA VAL A 13 -1.71 -42.59 15.17
C VAL A 13 -1.67 -42.11 13.73
N VAL A 14 -1.99 -40.85 13.48
CA VAL A 14 -1.57 -40.16 12.28
C VAL A 14 -0.05 -40.06 12.42
N ALA A 15 0.67 -40.87 11.67
CA ALA A 15 2.08 -40.68 11.49
C ALA A 15 2.28 -39.28 10.95
N LEU A 16 2.65 -38.36 11.83
CA LEU A 16 3.26 -37.11 11.40
C LEU A 16 4.53 -37.55 10.69
N GLU A 17 4.45 -37.64 9.35
CA GLU A 17 5.66 -37.63 8.53
C GLU A 17 6.49 -36.50 9.09
N ARG A 18 7.68 -36.81 9.57
CA ARG A 18 8.69 -35.82 9.90
C ARG A 18 8.90 -35.04 8.62
N ASN A 19 8.20 -33.92 8.50
CA ASN A 19 8.59 -32.88 7.56
C ASN A 19 10.07 -32.64 7.87
N VAL A 20 10.92 -33.17 7.02
CA VAL A 20 12.31 -32.84 6.98
C VAL A 20 12.34 -31.34 6.84
N LEU A 21 12.53 -30.64 7.96
CA LEU A 21 12.97 -29.27 7.93
C LEU A 21 14.22 -29.33 7.07
N ARG A 22 14.09 -28.97 5.78
CA ARG A 22 15.24 -28.67 4.96
C ARG A 22 16.06 -27.73 5.82
N ASP A 23 17.34 -27.94 5.95
CA ASP A 23 18.25 -26.98 6.59
C ASP A 23 18.10 -25.66 5.84
N VAL A 24 17.14 -24.85 6.28
CA VAL A 24 16.96 -23.50 5.77
C VAL A 24 18.03 -22.68 6.46
N THR A 25 19.16 -22.55 5.80
CA THR A 25 20.21 -21.65 6.25
C THR A 25 19.66 -20.23 6.08
N ILE A 26 19.26 -19.60 7.19
CA ILE A 26 18.89 -18.18 7.19
C ILE A 26 20.19 -17.39 7.20
N GLU A 27 20.39 -16.61 6.15
CA GLU A 27 21.52 -15.68 6.09
C GLU A 27 21.39 -14.61 7.18
N SER A 28 22.53 -14.17 7.72
CA SER A 28 22.56 -13.09 8.71
C SER A 28 22.09 -11.78 8.08
N GLY A 29 21.31 -11.02 8.82
CA GLY A 29 20.77 -9.76 8.35
C GLY A 29 20.31 -8.86 9.50
N SER A 30 19.84 -7.67 9.15
CA SER A 30 19.18 -6.74 10.06
C SER A 30 17.84 -6.29 9.49
N PHE A 31 16.87 -6.06 10.36
CA PHE A 31 15.57 -5.54 10.00
C PHE A 31 15.25 -4.30 10.83
N ASN A 32 14.93 -3.19 10.15
CA ASN A 32 14.53 -1.95 10.80
C ASN A 32 13.02 -1.75 10.64
N TYR A 33 12.32 -1.62 11.75
CA TYR A 33 10.90 -1.31 11.73
C TYR A 33 10.69 0.14 11.28
N ALA A 34 9.93 0.31 10.19
CA ALA A 34 9.53 1.61 9.68
C ALA A 34 8.00 1.77 9.65
N ASN A 35 7.29 0.84 10.27
CA ASN A 35 5.84 0.90 10.37
C ASN A 35 5.38 2.01 11.31
N PRO A 36 4.15 2.52 11.14
CA PRO A 36 3.52 3.38 12.12
C PRO A 36 3.58 2.77 13.52
N ARG A 37 3.67 3.61 14.54
CA ARG A 37 3.75 3.16 15.94
C ARG A 37 2.50 2.40 16.37
N ALA A 38 1.32 2.82 15.87
CA ALA A 38 0.06 2.18 16.16
C ALA A 38 -0.76 1.97 14.88
N ILE A 39 -1.41 0.82 14.80
CA ILE A 39 -2.37 0.51 13.75
C ILE A 39 -3.63 -0.02 14.42
N HIS A 40 -4.76 0.61 14.14
CA HIS A 40 -6.09 0.22 14.59
C HIS A 40 -6.88 -0.26 13.38
N TRP A 41 -7.61 -1.37 13.51
CA TRP A 41 -8.37 -1.93 12.40
C TRP A 41 -9.73 -2.48 12.86
N GLY A 42 -10.62 -2.59 11.89
CA GLY A 42 -11.98 -3.13 12.08
C GLY A 42 -13.04 -2.02 12.06
N ALA A 43 -14.30 -2.46 11.92
CA ALA A 43 -15.44 -1.56 11.91
C ALA A 43 -15.51 -0.74 13.20
N GLY A 44 -15.73 0.56 13.09
CA GLY A 44 -15.79 1.47 14.22
C GLY A 44 -14.44 1.83 14.84
N SER A 45 -13.30 1.42 14.25
CA SER A 45 -11.97 1.77 14.77
C SER A 45 -11.69 3.28 14.71
N LEU A 46 -12.51 4.06 13.98
CA LEU A 46 -12.50 5.53 14.05
C LEU A 46 -12.59 6.07 15.47
N ALA A 47 -13.20 5.33 16.40
CA ALA A 47 -13.25 5.68 17.82
C ALA A 47 -11.87 5.83 18.48
N GLN A 48 -10.81 5.29 17.85
CA GLN A 48 -9.43 5.45 18.32
C GLN A 48 -8.81 6.80 17.95
N LEU A 49 -9.47 7.63 17.12
CA LEU A 49 -8.91 8.91 16.68
C LEU A 49 -8.66 9.87 17.84
N ALA A 50 -9.64 10.10 18.71
CA ALA A 50 -9.48 10.98 19.88
C ALA A 50 -8.44 10.47 20.88
N PRO A 51 -8.39 9.17 21.26
CA PRO A 51 -7.32 8.61 22.05
C PRO A 51 -5.92 8.82 21.45
N GLU A 52 -5.77 8.62 20.14
CA GLU A 52 -4.49 8.81 19.45
C GLU A 52 -4.06 10.29 19.42
N LEU A 53 -4.98 11.22 19.11
CA LEU A 53 -4.70 12.66 19.19
C LEU A 53 -4.27 13.08 20.57
N SER A 54 -4.96 12.59 21.62
CA SER A 54 -4.57 12.83 23.01
C SER A 54 -3.18 12.27 23.35
N ARG A 55 -2.88 11.04 22.92
CA ARG A 55 -1.56 10.42 23.12
C ARG A 55 -0.44 11.22 22.44
N LEU A 56 -0.72 11.81 21.29
CA LEU A 56 0.21 12.62 20.52
C LEU A 56 0.26 14.08 21.00
N GLN A 57 -0.59 14.45 21.96
CA GLN A 57 -0.74 15.80 22.50
C GLN A 57 -1.16 16.81 21.41
N VAL A 58 -1.95 16.36 20.42
CA VAL A 58 -2.48 17.19 19.36
C VAL A 58 -3.78 17.84 19.81
N THR A 59 -3.86 19.15 19.65
CA THR A 59 -5.03 19.96 20.02
C THR A 59 -5.66 20.71 18.85
N ARG A 60 -4.89 20.97 17.80
CA ARG A 60 -5.33 21.71 16.60
C ARG A 60 -4.93 20.96 15.34
N VAL A 61 -5.90 20.34 14.70
CA VAL A 61 -5.72 19.42 13.56
C VAL A 61 -5.92 20.13 12.22
N ALA A 62 -5.01 19.93 11.27
CA ALA A 62 -5.34 20.08 9.86
C ALA A 62 -5.93 18.75 9.35
N LEU A 63 -7.15 18.80 8.82
CA LEU A 63 -7.80 17.66 8.18
C LEU A 63 -7.54 17.69 6.69
N ILE A 64 -6.74 16.75 6.17
CA ILE A 64 -6.38 16.65 4.76
C ILE A 64 -7.25 15.60 4.10
N THR A 65 -7.95 15.97 3.04
CA THR A 65 -8.91 15.06 2.39
C THR A 65 -8.99 15.28 0.88
N THR A 66 -9.90 14.58 0.20
CA THR A 66 -10.12 14.70 -1.24
C THR A 66 -11.47 15.31 -1.55
N ARG A 67 -11.60 15.92 -2.74
CA ARG A 67 -12.86 16.55 -3.19
C ARG A 67 -14.05 15.60 -3.13
N SER A 68 -13.87 14.34 -3.51
CA SER A 68 -14.95 13.35 -3.48
C SER A 68 -15.51 13.10 -2.07
N LEU A 69 -14.66 13.10 -1.04
CA LEU A 69 -15.09 12.91 0.34
C LEU A 69 -15.75 14.16 0.93
N VAL A 70 -15.32 15.36 0.48
CA VAL A 70 -16.00 16.62 0.83
C VAL A 70 -17.43 16.65 0.27
N VAL A 71 -17.61 16.29 -1.01
CA VAL A 71 -18.92 16.24 -1.66
C VAL A 71 -19.85 15.24 -0.97
N GLN A 72 -19.34 14.12 -0.52
CA GLN A 72 -20.12 13.14 0.24
C GLN A 72 -20.48 13.59 1.66
N GLY A 73 -19.78 14.57 2.23
CA GLY A 73 -20.06 15.28 3.49
C GLY A 73 -20.26 14.43 4.75
N LYS A 74 -21.06 13.36 4.66
CA LYS A 74 -21.39 12.49 5.81
C LYS A 74 -20.16 11.86 6.45
N LEU A 75 -19.28 11.26 5.66
CA LEU A 75 -18.09 10.57 6.17
C LEU A 75 -17.09 11.55 6.78
N LEU A 76 -16.91 12.72 6.14
CA LEU A 76 -16.08 13.79 6.68
C LEU A 76 -16.64 14.30 8.00
N GLY A 77 -17.98 14.42 8.13
CA GLY A 77 -18.66 14.76 9.37
C GLY A 77 -18.41 13.73 10.49
N GLN A 78 -18.37 12.44 10.18
CA GLN A 78 -18.03 11.38 11.14
C GLN A 78 -16.58 11.53 11.65
N VAL A 79 -15.62 11.77 10.75
CA VAL A 79 -14.22 11.99 11.13
C VAL A 79 -14.07 13.24 12.02
N ARG A 80 -14.75 14.36 11.66
CA ARG A 80 -14.77 15.57 12.49
C ARG A 80 -15.38 15.31 13.88
N GLY A 81 -16.47 14.55 13.94
CA GLY A 81 -17.12 14.18 15.20
C GLY A 81 -16.27 13.28 16.10
N ALA A 82 -15.31 12.56 15.52
CA ALA A 82 -14.40 11.66 16.24
C ALA A 82 -13.11 12.32 16.77
N LEU A 83 -12.90 13.63 16.53
CA LEU A 83 -11.72 14.36 16.99
C LEU A 83 -11.67 14.55 18.51
N GLY A 84 -12.78 14.31 19.22
CA GLY A 84 -12.87 14.49 20.66
C GLY A 84 -12.73 15.96 21.07
N GLY A 85 -11.73 16.28 21.88
CA GLY A 85 -11.46 17.66 22.32
C GLY A 85 -10.54 18.46 21.38
N ALA A 86 -10.02 17.85 20.30
CA ALA A 86 -9.18 18.57 19.36
C ALA A 86 -10.02 19.41 18.39
N GLU A 87 -9.54 20.61 18.09
CA GLU A 87 -10.16 21.49 17.08
C GLU A 87 -9.68 21.11 15.68
N ALA A 88 -10.56 21.24 14.67
CA ALA A 88 -10.16 21.13 13.26
C ALA A 88 -10.45 22.45 12.54
N PRO A 89 -9.61 23.47 12.72
CA PRO A 89 -9.80 24.79 12.13
C PRO A 89 -9.62 24.79 10.60
N ALA A 90 -8.88 23.80 10.07
CA ALA A 90 -8.62 23.67 8.64
C ALA A 90 -9.12 22.34 8.08
N THR A 91 -9.62 22.41 6.85
CA THR A 91 -9.82 21.24 5.98
C THR A 91 -9.25 21.56 4.61
N GLU A 92 -8.14 20.88 4.29
CA GLU A 92 -7.44 21.04 3.03
C GLU A 92 -7.88 19.96 2.05
N VAL A 93 -8.24 20.38 0.84
CA VAL A 93 -8.76 19.49 -0.20
C VAL A 93 -7.70 19.29 -1.26
N ILE A 94 -7.23 18.07 -1.36
CA ILE A 94 -6.15 17.69 -2.28
C ILE A 94 -6.71 16.94 -3.48
N GLY A 95 -6.30 17.34 -4.65
CA GLY A 95 -6.61 16.70 -5.92
C GLY A 95 -5.87 15.41 -6.16
N GLN A 96 -6.22 14.75 -7.25
CA GLN A 96 -5.58 13.51 -7.67
C GLN A 96 -4.08 13.74 -7.90
N HIS A 97 -3.26 12.80 -7.42
CA HIS A 97 -1.80 12.82 -7.52
C HIS A 97 -1.10 13.94 -6.73
N ALA A 98 -1.77 14.54 -5.75
CA ALA A 98 -1.19 15.50 -4.82
C ALA A 98 -0.42 16.65 -5.54
N PRO A 99 -1.12 17.57 -6.24
CA PRO A 99 -0.48 18.69 -6.92
C PRO A 99 0.32 19.57 -5.95
N THR A 100 1.53 19.96 -6.32
CA THR A 100 2.42 20.78 -5.48
C THR A 100 1.78 22.13 -5.13
N SER A 101 1.03 22.74 -6.04
CA SER A 101 0.34 24.02 -5.79
C SER A 101 -0.66 23.90 -4.62
N GLU A 102 -1.46 22.84 -4.60
CA GLU A 102 -2.43 22.61 -3.52
C GLU A 102 -1.73 22.27 -2.19
N ILE A 103 -0.60 21.56 -2.24
CA ILE A 103 0.24 21.29 -1.05
C ILE A 103 0.80 22.61 -0.48
N GLU A 104 1.33 23.50 -1.31
CA GLU A 104 1.90 24.78 -0.85
C GLU A 104 0.82 25.73 -0.31
N GLU A 105 -0.39 25.76 -0.92
CA GLU A 105 -1.54 26.49 -0.40
C GLU A 105 -1.95 25.98 0.98
N ALA A 106 -2.05 24.64 1.14
CA ALA A 106 -2.35 24.01 2.41
C ALA A 106 -1.29 24.31 3.48
N ILE A 107 0.01 24.30 3.13
CA ILE A 107 1.10 24.67 4.05
C ILE A 107 0.99 26.13 4.50
N ALA A 108 0.69 27.06 3.59
CA ALA A 108 0.51 28.48 3.91
C ALA A 108 -0.65 28.66 4.91
N HIS A 109 -1.82 28.12 4.58
CA HIS A 109 -3.02 28.24 5.40
C HIS A 109 -2.85 27.56 6.78
N THR A 110 -2.36 26.33 6.82
CA THR A 110 -2.14 25.59 8.08
C THR A 110 -1.09 26.24 8.98
N THR A 111 -0.10 26.92 8.40
CA THR A 111 0.89 27.71 9.15
C THR A 111 0.23 28.91 9.82
N GLU A 112 -0.61 29.64 9.09
CA GLU A 112 -1.30 30.84 9.62
C GLU A 112 -2.20 30.53 10.81
N ILE A 113 -2.93 29.42 10.72
CA ILE A 113 -3.87 29.00 11.77
C ILE A 113 -3.21 28.23 12.92
N GLY A 114 -1.93 27.88 12.81
CA GLY A 114 -1.13 27.27 13.88
C GLY A 114 -1.61 25.88 14.28
N VAL A 115 -1.65 24.92 13.33
CA VAL A 115 -1.95 23.52 13.63
C VAL A 115 -0.75 22.81 14.25
N ASP A 116 -1.01 21.84 15.14
CA ASP A 116 0.00 21.05 15.84
C ASP A 116 -0.04 19.55 15.46
N GLY A 117 -0.97 19.15 14.58
CA GLY A 117 -1.07 17.79 14.06
C GLY A 117 -1.90 17.69 12.79
N ILE A 118 -1.81 16.56 12.12
CA ILE A 118 -2.45 16.28 10.86
C ILE A 118 -3.27 14.99 10.94
N VAL A 119 -4.48 15.03 10.41
CA VAL A 119 -5.30 13.84 10.12
C VAL A 119 -5.55 13.80 8.63
N SER A 120 -5.07 12.75 7.95
CA SER A 120 -5.40 12.51 6.54
C SER A 120 -6.53 11.50 6.42
N PHE A 121 -7.59 11.89 5.70
CA PHE A 121 -8.75 11.05 5.41
C PHE A 121 -8.94 10.92 3.90
N GLY A 122 -8.60 9.76 3.34
CA GLY A 122 -8.65 9.54 1.90
C GLY A 122 -7.74 8.46 1.37
N GLY A 123 -7.54 8.44 0.06
CA GLY A 123 -6.58 7.56 -0.60
C GLY A 123 -5.16 8.13 -0.62
N GLY A 124 -4.28 7.49 -1.41
CA GLY A 124 -2.85 7.83 -1.46
C GLY A 124 -2.54 9.30 -1.69
N SER A 125 -3.29 10.01 -2.55
CA SER A 125 -3.05 11.44 -2.82
C SER A 125 -3.21 12.32 -1.58
N ALA A 126 -4.27 12.09 -0.77
CA ALA A 126 -4.47 12.84 0.47
C ALA A 126 -3.38 12.50 1.51
N ILE A 127 -3.00 11.22 1.61
CA ILE A 127 -1.98 10.76 2.55
C ILE A 127 -0.60 11.31 2.17
N ASP A 128 -0.22 11.24 0.90
CA ASP A 128 1.08 11.73 0.44
C ASP A 128 1.19 13.27 0.57
N ALA A 129 0.15 14.02 0.24
CA ALA A 129 0.10 15.46 0.50
C ALA A 129 0.23 15.79 1.99
N ALA A 130 -0.51 15.07 2.84
CA ALA A 130 -0.48 15.24 4.29
C ALA A 130 0.92 15.01 4.87
N LYS A 131 1.65 13.99 4.37
CA LYS A 131 3.05 13.75 4.73
C LYS A 131 3.96 14.92 4.37
N MET A 132 3.82 15.47 3.16
CA MET A 132 4.59 16.62 2.72
C MET A 132 4.30 17.84 3.59
N ILE A 133 3.02 18.09 3.88
CA ILE A 133 2.59 19.18 4.76
C ILE A 133 3.19 19.00 6.16
N ALA A 134 3.12 17.78 6.73
CA ALA A 134 3.66 17.46 8.06
C ALA A 134 5.15 17.78 8.18
N VAL A 135 5.95 17.40 7.18
CA VAL A 135 7.39 17.64 7.16
C VAL A 135 7.69 19.13 6.97
N ARG A 136 7.00 19.81 6.06
CA ARG A 136 7.21 21.25 5.80
C ARG A 136 6.82 22.13 6.99
N LEU A 137 5.74 21.79 7.68
CA LEU A 137 5.36 22.49 8.92
C LEU A 137 6.38 22.23 10.03
N ALA A 138 6.86 21.00 10.17
CA ALA A 138 7.90 20.67 11.13
C ALA A 138 9.20 21.45 10.89
N ASP A 139 9.60 21.60 9.64
CA ASP A 139 10.77 22.44 9.26
C ASP A 139 10.58 23.90 9.70
N ARG A 140 9.38 24.46 9.54
CA ARG A 140 9.06 25.83 9.99
C ARG A 140 9.06 25.98 11.53
N HIS A 141 8.70 24.89 12.24
CA HIS A 141 8.73 24.86 13.71
C HIS A 141 10.11 24.46 14.28
N GLY A 142 11.12 24.25 13.46
CA GLY A 142 12.46 23.84 13.88
C GLY A 142 12.55 22.40 14.40
N LEU A 143 11.60 21.54 14.03
CA LEU A 143 11.54 20.13 14.43
C LEU A 143 12.40 19.28 13.46
N ALA A 144 13.70 19.20 13.72
CA ALA A 144 14.66 18.57 12.79
C ALA A 144 14.49 17.04 12.62
N TYR A 145 13.89 16.35 13.59
CA TYR A 145 13.96 14.88 13.67
C TYR A 145 12.64 14.15 13.34
N ARG A 146 11.52 14.87 13.21
CA ARG A 146 10.22 14.29 12.87
C ARG A 146 9.34 15.28 12.13
N GLY A 147 8.33 14.80 11.38
CA GLY A 147 7.22 15.61 10.92
C GLY A 147 6.31 16.05 12.08
N LEU A 148 5.29 16.86 11.82
CA LEU A 148 4.19 17.01 12.77
C LEU A 148 3.50 15.66 12.97
N PRO A 149 2.91 15.41 14.15
CA PRO A 149 2.11 14.20 14.37
C PRO A 149 1.09 13.99 13.26
N HIS A 150 1.06 12.78 12.69
CA HIS A 150 0.20 12.46 11.55
C HIS A 150 -0.53 11.13 11.77
N ILE A 151 -1.85 11.18 11.74
CA ILE A 151 -2.74 10.01 11.79
C ILE A 151 -3.41 9.88 10.41
N ALA A 152 -3.33 8.69 9.79
CA ALA A 152 -4.02 8.43 8.53
C ALA A 152 -5.26 7.56 8.74
N ILE A 153 -6.32 7.89 7.99
CA ILE A 153 -7.56 7.11 7.86
C ILE A 153 -7.70 6.76 6.36
N PRO A 154 -7.08 5.65 5.91
CA PRO A 154 -7.06 5.28 4.50
C PRO A 154 -8.43 4.81 4.02
N THR A 155 -8.83 5.26 2.84
CA THR A 155 -10.05 4.80 2.16
C THR A 155 -9.76 3.92 0.93
N THR A 156 -8.48 3.62 0.65
CA THR A 156 -8.01 2.74 -0.43
C THR A 156 -6.98 1.75 0.10
N LEU A 157 -6.57 0.81 -0.73
CA LEU A 157 -5.53 -0.18 -0.40
C LEU A 157 -4.14 0.19 -0.97
N SER A 158 -3.88 1.49 -1.14
CA SER A 158 -2.65 1.99 -1.80
C SER A 158 -1.37 1.82 -0.97
N VAL A 159 -1.49 1.54 0.31
CA VAL A 159 -0.42 1.44 1.33
C VAL A 159 0.47 2.68 1.45
N ALA A 160 0.02 3.83 0.96
CA ALA A 160 0.73 5.10 1.09
C ALA A 160 1.06 5.42 2.55
N GLU A 161 0.18 5.06 3.47
CA GLU A 161 0.29 5.26 4.92
C GLU A 161 1.47 4.51 5.56
N LEU A 162 2.00 3.49 4.90
CA LEU A 162 3.09 2.66 5.41
C LEU A 162 4.46 3.07 4.83
N ALA A 163 4.46 3.85 3.75
CA ALA A 163 5.68 4.21 3.03
C ALA A 163 6.39 5.42 3.66
N GLY A 164 7.72 5.35 3.83
CA GLY A 164 8.58 6.49 4.15
C GLY A 164 8.90 7.37 2.91
N SER A 165 7.93 7.46 1.98
CA SER A 165 8.00 8.28 0.78
C SER A 165 6.64 8.91 0.50
N ALA A 166 6.63 9.98 -0.28
CA ALA A 166 5.42 10.63 -0.78
C ALA A 166 5.60 10.95 -2.26
N GLY A 167 4.56 10.68 -3.07
CA GLY A 167 4.50 11.03 -4.47
C GLY A 167 3.65 12.28 -4.67
N PHE A 168 4.08 13.17 -5.58
CA PHE A 168 3.35 14.40 -5.89
C PHE A 168 3.54 14.78 -7.37
N THR A 169 2.76 15.74 -7.84
CA THR A 169 2.86 16.24 -9.21
C THR A 169 3.33 17.70 -9.17
N GLU A 170 4.42 17.99 -9.86
CA GLU A 170 4.97 19.34 -9.98
C GLU A 170 4.11 20.22 -10.89
N ALA A 171 4.32 21.55 -10.83
CA ALA A 171 3.58 22.52 -11.62
C ALA A 171 3.68 22.29 -13.14
N ALA A 172 4.77 21.71 -13.61
CA ALA A 172 4.96 21.32 -15.01
C ALA A 172 4.18 20.05 -15.42
N GLY A 173 3.51 19.38 -14.47
CA GLY A 173 2.80 18.13 -14.69
C GLY A 173 3.65 16.87 -14.47
N ASP A 174 4.94 17.03 -14.17
CA ASP A 174 5.86 15.93 -13.94
C ASP A 174 5.61 15.27 -12.57
N LYS A 175 5.72 13.97 -12.54
CA LYS A 175 5.63 13.17 -11.30
C LYS A 175 6.97 13.19 -10.58
N ALA A 176 6.95 13.68 -9.35
CA ALA A 176 8.08 13.68 -8.44
C ALA A 176 7.79 12.86 -7.18
N GLY A 177 8.80 12.71 -6.33
CA GLY A 177 8.65 12.02 -5.06
C GLY A 177 9.73 12.42 -4.08
N MET A 178 9.39 12.43 -2.82
CA MET A 178 10.28 12.64 -1.70
C MET A 178 10.42 11.34 -0.89
N ARG A 179 11.62 11.08 -0.40
CA ARG A 179 11.90 10.00 0.56
C ARG A 179 12.59 10.61 1.77
N ASP A 180 11.95 10.46 2.94
CA ASP A 180 12.46 10.97 4.21
C ASP A 180 11.85 10.12 5.34
N VAL A 181 12.63 9.81 6.37
CA VAL A 181 12.12 9.09 7.55
C VAL A 181 11.01 9.86 8.27
N ARG A 182 11.00 11.18 8.15
CA ARG A 182 9.98 12.07 8.75
C ARG A 182 8.61 11.99 8.07
N LEU A 183 8.52 11.31 6.91
CA LEU A 183 7.25 11.01 6.23
C LEU A 183 6.51 9.80 6.82
N LEU A 184 7.13 9.08 7.77
CA LEU A 184 6.48 8.00 8.48
C LEU A 184 5.40 8.56 9.42
N LEU A 185 4.26 7.89 9.44
CA LEU A 185 3.11 8.28 10.25
C LEU A 185 3.23 7.79 11.69
N ASP A 186 2.54 8.46 12.61
CA ASP A 186 2.44 8.00 14.01
C ASP A 186 1.41 6.89 14.16
N SER A 187 0.26 7.01 13.50
CA SER A 187 -0.83 6.03 13.62
C SER A 187 -1.62 5.89 12.31
N VAL A 188 -2.22 4.71 12.13
CA VAL A 188 -3.16 4.41 11.05
C VAL A 188 -4.44 3.81 11.62
N ILE A 189 -5.58 4.28 11.12
CA ILE A 189 -6.91 3.77 11.49
C ILE A 189 -7.57 3.19 10.25
N TYR A 190 -7.62 1.87 10.16
CA TYR A 190 -8.27 1.11 9.10
C TYR A 190 -9.73 0.82 9.48
N ASP A 191 -10.61 1.81 9.31
CA ASP A 191 -12.03 1.65 9.53
C ASP A 191 -12.75 1.32 8.22
N ALA A 192 -13.20 0.08 8.10
CA ALA A 192 -13.81 -0.43 6.87
C ALA A 192 -15.14 0.27 6.55
N ASP A 193 -15.89 0.76 7.55
CA ASP A 193 -17.14 1.52 7.32
C ASP A 193 -16.89 2.78 6.51
N LEU A 194 -15.74 3.43 6.70
CA LEU A 194 -15.36 4.66 6.00
C LEU A 194 -14.92 4.41 4.54
N THR A 195 -14.75 3.15 4.15
CA THR A 195 -14.30 2.78 2.80
C THR A 195 -15.44 2.48 1.83
N LEU A 196 -16.68 2.36 2.32
CA LEU A 196 -17.83 1.94 1.50
C LEU A 196 -18.13 2.90 0.34
N ALA A 197 -17.77 4.16 0.48
CA ALA A 197 -17.92 5.16 -0.56
C ALA A 197 -16.85 5.10 -1.65
N THR A 198 -15.79 4.32 -1.46
CA THR A 198 -14.73 4.17 -2.45
C THR A 198 -15.23 3.33 -3.63
N PRO A 199 -15.14 3.84 -4.87
CA PRO A 199 -15.55 3.09 -6.05
C PRO A 199 -14.85 1.73 -6.10
N MET A 200 -15.60 0.67 -6.45
CA MET A 200 -15.08 -0.68 -6.44
C MET A 200 -13.89 -0.87 -7.39
N SER A 201 -13.89 -0.21 -8.55
CA SER A 201 -12.75 -0.23 -9.48
C SER A 201 -11.46 0.32 -8.84
N LEU A 202 -11.58 1.40 -8.06
CA LEU A 202 -10.45 1.98 -7.32
C LEU A 202 -10.03 1.07 -6.16
N TRP A 203 -10.99 0.50 -5.41
CA TRP A 203 -10.70 -0.45 -4.34
C TRP A 203 -9.91 -1.65 -4.84
N LEU A 204 -10.39 -2.28 -5.92
CA LEU A 204 -9.77 -3.48 -6.49
C LEU A 204 -8.41 -3.17 -7.13
N SER A 205 -8.26 -2.07 -7.87
CA SER A 205 -6.98 -1.72 -8.49
C SER A 205 -5.93 -1.37 -7.43
N THR A 206 -6.32 -0.68 -6.34
CA THR A 206 -5.39 -0.46 -5.23
C THR A 206 -5.11 -1.73 -4.43
N GLY A 207 -6.04 -2.70 -4.41
CA GLY A 207 -5.80 -4.05 -3.89
C GLY A 207 -4.75 -4.83 -4.70
N ILE A 208 -4.79 -4.71 -6.03
CA ILE A 208 -3.73 -5.26 -6.90
C ILE A 208 -2.41 -4.52 -6.67
N ARG A 209 -2.45 -3.20 -6.35
CA ARG A 209 -1.24 -2.48 -5.95
C ARG A 209 -0.64 -3.02 -4.65
N ALA A 210 -1.47 -3.31 -3.65
CA ALA A 210 -1.00 -3.97 -2.42
C ALA A 210 -0.40 -5.35 -2.72
N LEU A 211 -1.04 -6.13 -3.61
CA LEU A 211 -0.50 -7.41 -4.05
C LEU A 211 0.87 -7.25 -4.73
N ASP A 212 1.04 -6.24 -5.58
CA ASP A 212 2.30 -5.93 -6.24
C ASP A 212 3.43 -5.63 -5.23
N HIS A 213 3.13 -4.87 -4.18
CA HIS A 213 4.07 -4.64 -3.08
C HIS A 213 4.47 -5.95 -2.37
N ALA A 214 3.52 -6.84 -2.08
CA ALA A 214 3.81 -8.12 -1.46
C ALA A 214 4.69 -9.00 -2.37
N VAL A 215 4.35 -9.09 -3.66
CA VAL A 215 5.11 -9.87 -4.64
C VAL A 215 6.53 -9.33 -4.80
N GLU A 216 6.68 -8.03 -5.03
CA GLU A 216 8.00 -7.41 -5.21
C GLU A 216 8.84 -7.47 -3.94
N GLY A 217 8.23 -7.24 -2.77
CA GLY A 217 8.91 -7.38 -1.47
C GLY A 217 9.38 -8.80 -1.23
N PHE A 218 8.57 -9.81 -1.55
CA PHE A 218 8.98 -11.20 -1.48
C PHE A 218 10.08 -11.54 -2.48
N LEU A 219 10.06 -10.98 -3.68
CA LEU A 219 11.07 -11.19 -4.72
C LEU A 219 12.32 -10.28 -4.58
N ALA A 220 12.38 -9.41 -3.56
CA ALA A 220 13.53 -8.54 -3.32
C ALA A 220 14.82 -9.36 -3.11
N ASP A 221 15.97 -8.75 -3.42
CA ASP A 221 17.27 -9.37 -3.19
C ASP A 221 17.60 -9.36 -1.68
N GLY A 222 18.33 -10.38 -1.22
CA GLY A 222 18.69 -10.56 0.19
C GLY A 222 17.72 -11.46 0.97
N SER A 223 18.01 -11.63 2.25
CA SER A 223 17.21 -12.46 3.18
C SER A 223 16.31 -11.56 4.03
N HIS A 224 15.01 -11.76 3.93
CA HIS A 224 14.00 -10.93 4.61
C HIS A 224 12.96 -11.79 5.34
N PRO A 225 13.34 -12.63 6.33
CA PRO A 225 12.47 -13.67 6.88
C PRO A 225 11.15 -13.14 7.46
N PHE A 226 11.17 -11.97 8.11
CA PHE A 226 9.95 -11.34 8.60
C PHE A 226 9.04 -10.87 7.45
N SER A 227 9.64 -10.15 6.49
CA SER A 227 8.89 -9.61 5.35
C SER A 227 8.36 -10.70 4.44
N ASP A 228 9.09 -11.80 4.29
CA ASP A 228 8.67 -12.95 3.49
C ASP A 228 7.39 -13.58 4.02
N VAL A 229 7.30 -13.79 5.34
CA VAL A 229 6.09 -14.34 5.97
C VAL A 229 4.90 -13.41 5.77
N MET A 230 5.10 -12.11 5.99
CA MET A 230 4.03 -11.12 5.84
C MET A 230 3.58 -10.99 4.38
N ALA A 231 4.51 -10.99 3.44
CA ALA A 231 4.23 -10.90 2.01
C ALA A 231 3.41 -12.11 1.51
N LEU A 232 3.82 -13.33 1.86
CA LEU A 232 3.09 -14.55 1.47
C LEU A 232 1.68 -14.58 2.08
N GLU A 233 1.52 -14.14 3.33
CA GLU A 233 0.21 -14.06 3.97
C GLU A 233 -0.65 -12.96 3.33
N ALA A 234 -0.06 -11.81 2.93
CA ALA A 234 -0.76 -10.78 2.18
C ALA A 234 -1.26 -11.31 0.82
N VAL A 235 -0.41 -12.03 0.07
CA VAL A 235 -0.79 -12.66 -1.20
C VAL A 235 -1.97 -13.61 -0.99
N ARG A 236 -1.88 -14.52 -0.02
CA ARG A 236 -2.94 -15.50 0.28
C ARG A 236 -4.27 -14.81 0.60
N ARG A 237 -4.25 -13.76 1.44
CA ARG A 237 -5.46 -13.02 1.82
C ARG A 237 -6.04 -12.24 0.66
N LEU A 238 -5.24 -11.51 -0.11
CA LEU A 238 -5.73 -10.71 -1.24
C LEU A 238 -6.35 -11.60 -2.33
N PHE A 239 -5.75 -12.75 -2.63
CA PHE A 239 -6.33 -13.72 -3.56
C PHE A 239 -7.68 -14.25 -3.08
N ALA A 240 -7.83 -14.52 -1.79
CA ALA A 240 -9.09 -15.02 -1.22
C ALA A 240 -10.17 -13.93 -1.12
N THR A 241 -9.80 -12.68 -0.87
CA THR A 241 -10.75 -11.65 -0.41
C THR A 241 -11.08 -10.58 -1.45
N LEU A 242 -10.20 -10.24 -2.42
CA LEU A 242 -10.53 -9.29 -3.48
C LEU A 242 -11.72 -9.74 -4.36
N PRO A 243 -11.82 -11.02 -4.78
CA PRO A 243 -13.02 -11.50 -5.50
C PRO A 243 -14.30 -11.41 -4.66
N ARG A 244 -14.20 -11.66 -3.35
CA ARG A 244 -15.33 -11.52 -2.42
C ARG A 244 -15.76 -10.07 -2.26
N ALA A 245 -14.80 -9.13 -2.17
CA ALA A 245 -15.09 -7.70 -2.11
C ALA A 245 -15.81 -7.22 -3.40
N LYS A 246 -15.43 -7.75 -4.58
CA LYS A 246 -16.13 -7.49 -5.84
C LYS A 246 -17.57 -8.02 -5.82
N ALA A 247 -17.76 -9.25 -5.35
CA ALA A 247 -19.07 -9.91 -5.29
C ALA A 247 -20.01 -9.28 -4.25
N SER A 248 -19.45 -8.79 -3.15
CA SER A 248 -20.21 -8.21 -2.01
C SER A 248 -19.59 -6.88 -1.58
N PRO A 249 -19.78 -5.79 -2.34
CA PRO A 249 -19.12 -4.50 -2.12
C PRO A 249 -19.36 -3.88 -0.74
N GLY A 250 -20.48 -4.21 -0.09
CA GLY A 250 -20.87 -3.73 1.23
C GLY A 250 -20.43 -4.60 2.39
N ASP A 251 -19.71 -5.71 2.15
CA ASP A 251 -19.24 -6.60 3.22
C ASP A 251 -18.06 -5.97 3.99
N ILE A 252 -18.35 -5.44 5.16
CA ILE A 252 -17.40 -4.79 6.06
C ILE A 252 -16.30 -5.74 6.51
N GLY A 253 -16.63 -7.00 6.78
CA GLY A 253 -15.66 -8.01 7.19
C GLY A 253 -14.62 -8.26 6.08
N VAL A 254 -15.07 -8.39 4.83
CA VAL A 254 -14.18 -8.56 3.69
C VAL A 254 -13.33 -7.31 3.43
N ARG A 255 -13.91 -6.12 3.59
CA ARG A 255 -13.13 -4.87 3.47
C ARG A 255 -12.08 -4.74 4.57
N THR A 256 -12.40 -5.12 5.80
CA THR A 256 -11.44 -5.19 6.90
C THR A 256 -10.29 -6.17 6.57
N GLU A 257 -10.61 -7.36 6.07
CA GLU A 257 -9.60 -8.33 5.64
C GLU A 257 -8.70 -7.79 4.52
N ASN A 258 -9.25 -7.03 3.56
CA ASN A 258 -8.46 -6.38 2.52
C ASN A 258 -7.52 -5.32 3.11
N GLN A 259 -7.97 -4.49 4.07
CA GLN A 259 -7.11 -3.50 4.74
C GLN A 259 -5.97 -4.15 5.52
N VAL A 260 -6.25 -5.22 6.26
CA VAL A 260 -5.24 -6.00 6.99
C VAL A 260 -4.24 -6.64 6.03
N ALA A 261 -4.72 -7.20 4.90
CA ALA A 261 -3.84 -7.77 3.88
C ALA A 261 -2.96 -6.70 3.21
N ALA A 262 -3.51 -5.52 2.95
CA ALA A 262 -2.74 -4.37 2.45
C ALA A 262 -1.66 -3.94 3.45
N TRP A 263 -1.98 -3.88 4.74
CA TRP A 263 -0.96 -3.62 5.77
C TRP A 263 0.16 -4.68 5.73
N PHE A 264 -0.15 -5.95 5.64
CA PHE A 264 0.85 -7.02 5.58
C PHE A 264 1.71 -6.96 4.31
N SER A 265 1.22 -6.36 3.24
CA SER A 265 1.91 -6.32 1.94
C SER A 265 3.13 -5.40 1.92
N TYR A 266 3.26 -4.48 2.87
CA TYR A 266 4.31 -3.45 2.85
C TYR A 266 5.11 -3.43 4.15
N THR A 267 6.15 -4.25 4.21
CA THR A 267 7.04 -4.40 5.37
C THR A 267 8.49 -4.01 5.10
N LEU A 268 8.91 -4.07 3.83
CA LEU A 268 10.23 -3.60 3.42
C LEU A 268 10.23 -2.08 3.19
N THR A 269 11.39 -1.47 3.39
CA THR A 269 11.61 -0.03 3.21
C THR A 269 12.73 0.23 2.22
N GLY A 270 12.85 1.47 1.77
CA GLY A 270 13.92 1.85 0.87
C GLY A 270 13.77 1.25 -0.54
N PRO A 271 14.88 0.96 -1.21
CA PRO A 271 14.87 0.39 -2.57
C PRO A 271 14.22 -1.00 -2.65
N ALA A 272 14.27 -1.79 -1.58
CA ALA A 272 13.66 -3.11 -1.52
C ALA A 272 12.12 -3.09 -1.53
N ALA A 273 11.51 -1.94 -1.21
CA ALA A 273 10.05 -1.77 -1.25
C ALA A 273 9.48 -1.46 -2.64
N SER A 274 10.33 -1.30 -3.66
CA SER A 274 9.92 -0.91 -5.01
C SER A 274 10.73 -1.72 -6.01
N GLY A 275 10.13 -2.73 -6.58
CA GLY A 275 10.74 -3.58 -7.59
C GLY A 275 10.52 -3.05 -9.02
N LEU A 276 10.71 -3.91 -10.00
CA LEU A 276 10.69 -3.57 -11.41
C LEU A 276 9.29 -3.16 -11.91
N SER A 277 8.22 -3.84 -11.47
CA SER A 277 6.84 -3.50 -11.81
C SER A 277 6.51 -2.07 -11.38
N HIS A 278 6.96 -1.70 -10.18
CA HIS A 278 6.78 -0.37 -9.62
C HIS A 278 7.47 0.72 -10.44
N VAL A 279 8.74 0.49 -10.79
CA VAL A 279 9.56 1.47 -11.52
C VAL A 279 9.00 1.66 -12.93
N MET A 280 8.72 0.57 -13.65
CA MET A 280 8.11 0.61 -14.98
C MET A 280 6.71 1.25 -14.95
N GLY A 281 5.88 0.84 -13.98
CA GLY A 281 4.52 1.36 -13.81
C GLY A 281 4.49 2.85 -13.45
N LYS A 282 5.42 3.33 -12.62
CA LYS A 282 5.54 4.75 -12.29
C LYS A 282 5.85 5.58 -13.54
N GLN A 283 6.75 5.10 -14.38
CA GLN A 283 7.16 5.81 -15.59
C GLN A 283 6.00 5.96 -16.59
N ILE A 284 5.34 4.86 -17.01
CA ILE A 284 4.24 4.94 -17.95
C ILE A 284 3.02 5.63 -17.34
N GLY A 285 2.74 5.37 -16.05
CA GLY A 285 1.63 5.98 -15.33
C GLY A 285 1.77 7.50 -15.23
N ALA A 286 2.98 8.01 -14.98
CA ALA A 286 3.24 9.44 -14.93
C ALA A 286 2.98 10.12 -16.28
N ARG A 287 3.52 9.54 -17.35
CA ARG A 287 3.45 10.10 -18.71
C ARG A 287 2.05 10.07 -19.32
N HIS A 288 1.28 9.03 -19.04
CA HIS A 288 -0.01 8.79 -19.68
C HIS A 288 -1.21 8.93 -18.72
N GLY A 289 -1.00 9.46 -17.51
CA GLY A 289 -2.07 9.69 -16.55
C GLY A 289 -2.72 8.40 -16.01
N ILE A 290 -2.04 7.25 -16.10
CA ILE A 290 -2.58 5.97 -15.64
C ILE A 290 -2.43 5.88 -14.12
N PRO A 291 -3.51 5.56 -13.37
CA PRO A 291 -3.42 5.38 -11.92
C PRO A 291 -2.46 4.25 -11.52
N HIS A 292 -1.71 4.42 -10.43
CA HIS A 292 -0.71 3.44 -10.00
C HIS A 292 -1.25 2.02 -9.77
N GLY A 293 -2.48 1.88 -9.28
CA GLY A 293 -3.10 0.57 -9.11
C GLY A 293 -3.34 -0.14 -10.45
N VAL A 294 -3.65 0.64 -11.49
CA VAL A 294 -3.86 0.13 -12.85
C VAL A 294 -2.53 -0.27 -13.49
N THR A 295 -1.45 0.52 -13.31
CA THR A 295 -0.14 0.14 -13.85
C THR A 295 0.38 -1.18 -13.28
N SER A 296 0.08 -1.49 -12.01
CA SER A 296 0.37 -2.80 -11.42
C SER A 296 -0.43 -3.93 -12.09
N CYS A 297 -1.70 -3.68 -12.45
CA CYS A 297 -2.49 -4.67 -13.21
C CYS A 297 -1.87 -4.98 -14.58
N LEU A 298 -1.34 -3.96 -15.26
CA LEU A 298 -0.76 -4.08 -16.58
C LEU A 298 0.59 -4.81 -16.58
N LEU A 299 1.44 -4.55 -15.59
CA LEU A 299 2.85 -4.92 -15.66
C LEU A 299 3.25 -6.09 -14.76
N MET A 300 2.67 -6.20 -13.56
CA MET A 300 3.12 -7.18 -12.56
C MET A 300 3.18 -8.63 -13.10
N PRO A 301 2.18 -9.18 -13.83
CA PRO A 301 2.27 -10.55 -14.33
C PRO A 301 3.46 -10.78 -15.28
N HIS A 302 3.80 -9.77 -16.09
CA HIS A 302 4.88 -9.85 -17.07
C HIS A 302 6.25 -9.70 -16.40
N VAL A 303 6.37 -8.81 -15.42
CA VAL A 303 7.55 -8.66 -14.57
C VAL A 303 7.81 -9.95 -13.77
N MET A 304 6.76 -10.57 -13.19
CA MET A 304 6.89 -11.85 -12.49
C MET A 304 7.47 -12.91 -13.43
N ARG A 305 6.99 -12.99 -14.68
CA ARG A 305 7.49 -13.93 -15.68
C ARG A 305 8.97 -13.69 -16.03
N TYR A 306 9.38 -12.43 -16.09
CA TYR A 306 10.79 -12.07 -16.28
C TYR A 306 11.66 -12.49 -15.10
N VAL A 307 11.23 -12.16 -13.87
CA VAL A 307 11.97 -12.46 -12.62
C VAL A 307 12.05 -13.96 -12.35
N GLU A 308 11.07 -14.76 -12.78
CA GLU A 308 11.04 -16.22 -12.61
C GLU A 308 12.29 -16.89 -13.17
N LYS A 309 12.87 -16.38 -14.28
CA LYS A 309 14.09 -16.89 -14.89
C LYS A 309 15.27 -16.91 -13.88
N ALA A 310 15.33 -15.92 -12.98
CA ALA A 310 16.37 -15.77 -11.97
C ALA A 310 15.99 -16.32 -10.59
N LYS A 311 14.68 -16.38 -10.26
CA LYS A 311 14.20 -16.75 -8.92
C LYS A 311 13.08 -17.82 -8.96
N PRO A 312 13.31 -18.98 -9.60
CA PRO A 312 12.26 -19.99 -9.81
C PRO A 312 11.69 -20.55 -8.48
N ASP A 313 12.54 -20.75 -7.46
CA ASP A 313 12.11 -21.26 -6.15
C ASP A 313 11.19 -20.26 -5.42
N ARG A 314 11.51 -18.97 -5.48
CA ARG A 314 10.68 -17.92 -4.88
C ARG A 314 9.33 -17.82 -5.60
N MET A 315 9.32 -17.97 -6.92
CA MET A 315 8.08 -18.01 -7.72
C MET A 315 7.22 -19.23 -7.39
N ALA A 316 7.83 -20.39 -7.14
CA ALA A 316 7.13 -21.59 -6.70
C ALA A 316 6.47 -21.42 -5.31
N GLU A 317 7.11 -20.69 -4.40
CA GLU A 317 6.50 -20.34 -3.09
C GLU A 317 5.33 -19.37 -3.26
N LEU A 318 5.45 -18.36 -4.12
CA LEU A 318 4.33 -17.47 -4.46
C LEU A 318 3.17 -18.26 -5.04
N ALA A 319 3.40 -19.23 -5.95
CA ALA A 319 2.36 -20.06 -6.52
C ALA A 319 1.61 -20.89 -5.47
N LYS A 320 2.27 -21.28 -4.37
CA LYS A 320 1.58 -21.91 -3.22
C LYS A 320 0.70 -20.88 -2.49
N ALA A 321 1.19 -19.66 -2.31
CA ALA A 321 0.44 -18.59 -1.63
C ALA A 321 -0.78 -18.12 -2.44
N THR A 322 -0.72 -18.14 -3.79
CA THR A 322 -1.88 -17.86 -4.65
C THR A 322 -2.95 -18.95 -4.60
N GLY A 323 -2.59 -20.15 -4.14
CA GLY A 323 -3.48 -21.29 -3.97
C GLY A 323 -3.46 -22.30 -5.13
N SER A 324 -2.84 -22.02 -6.28
CA SER A 324 -2.74 -22.97 -7.40
C SER A 324 -1.60 -23.97 -7.24
N GLY A 325 -0.51 -23.56 -6.61
CA GLY A 325 0.73 -24.32 -6.48
C GLY A 325 1.43 -24.58 -7.82
N ARG A 326 1.08 -23.87 -8.91
CA ARG A 326 1.60 -24.11 -10.26
C ARG A 326 2.37 -22.92 -10.82
N ASP A 327 1.71 -21.80 -11.05
CA ASP A 327 2.23 -20.65 -11.79
C ASP A 327 1.68 -19.33 -11.22
N ALA A 328 2.48 -18.66 -10.42
CA ALA A 328 2.05 -17.43 -9.75
C ALA A 328 1.74 -16.28 -10.73
N ALA A 329 2.46 -16.17 -11.85
CA ALA A 329 2.23 -15.11 -12.83
C ALA A 329 0.90 -15.32 -13.58
N VAL A 330 0.56 -16.57 -13.92
CA VAL A 330 -0.75 -16.94 -14.50
C VAL A 330 -1.86 -16.70 -13.48
N ASP A 331 -1.65 -17.05 -12.21
CA ASP A 331 -2.65 -16.84 -11.16
C ASP A 331 -2.96 -15.36 -10.96
N VAL A 332 -1.93 -14.51 -10.93
CA VAL A 332 -2.08 -13.05 -10.79
C VAL A 332 -2.84 -12.47 -12.00
N ARG A 333 -2.50 -12.89 -13.22
CA ARG A 333 -3.24 -12.48 -14.43
C ARG A 333 -4.70 -12.92 -14.35
N GLY A 334 -4.95 -14.15 -13.92
CA GLY A 334 -6.30 -14.70 -13.71
C GLY A 334 -7.10 -13.89 -12.68
N LEU A 335 -6.47 -13.49 -11.58
CA LEU A 335 -7.09 -12.63 -10.57
C LEU A 335 -7.47 -11.27 -11.16
N ILE A 336 -6.56 -10.60 -11.87
CA ILE A 336 -6.79 -9.29 -12.50
C ILE A 336 -7.99 -9.40 -13.47
N SER A 337 -8.03 -10.46 -14.31
CA SER A 337 -9.14 -10.75 -15.22
C SER A 337 -10.46 -10.97 -14.48
N LEU A 338 -10.46 -11.80 -13.43
CA LEU A 338 -11.63 -12.07 -12.59
C LEU A 338 -12.18 -10.79 -11.96
N LEU A 339 -11.29 -9.88 -11.55
CA LEU A 339 -11.65 -8.59 -10.99
C LEU A 339 -12.18 -7.61 -12.06
N GLY A 340 -12.01 -7.89 -13.36
CA GLY A 340 -12.43 -7.01 -14.44
C GLY A 340 -11.60 -5.73 -14.54
N LEU A 341 -10.32 -5.82 -14.19
CA LEU A 341 -9.38 -4.71 -14.25
C LEU A 341 -8.63 -4.70 -15.60
N PRO A 342 -8.11 -3.54 -16.05
CA PRO A 342 -7.34 -3.44 -17.30
C PRO A 342 -6.13 -4.37 -17.32
N GLN A 343 -5.84 -4.95 -18.47
CA GLN A 343 -4.75 -5.91 -18.67
C GLN A 343 -3.80 -5.54 -19.81
N HIS A 344 -4.16 -4.55 -20.64
CA HIS A 344 -3.39 -4.16 -21.82
C HIS A 344 -3.03 -2.68 -21.81
N ILE A 345 -1.76 -2.38 -22.06
CA ILE A 345 -1.25 -1.01 -22.19
C ILE A 345 -1.90 -0.30 -23.39
N ALA A 346 -2.23 -1.04 -24.45
CA ALA A 346 -2.90 -0.52 -25.64
C ALA A 346 -4.24 0.16 -25.33
N ASP A 347 -4.96 -0.29 -24.29
CA ASP A 347 -6.23 0.32 -23.87
C ASP A 347 -6.09 1.81 -23.47
N PHE A 348 -4.86 2.26 -23.23
CA PHE A 348 -4.52 3.65 -22.86
C PHE A 348 -3.91 4.44 -24.04
N GLY A 349 -4.00 3.92 -25.27
CA GLY A 349 -3.50 4.59 -26.47
C GLY A 349 -1.97 4.66 -26.56
N ILE A 350 -1.26 3.80 -25.84
CA ILE A 350 0.21 3.72 -25.82
C ILE A 350 0.62 2.65 -26.84
N GLY A 351 1.50 3.02 -27.77
CA GLY A 351 2.04 2.13 -28.78
C GLY A 351 3.50 1.76 -28.58
N GLU A 352 4.01 0.88 -29.42
CA GLU A 352 5.39 0.38 -29.35
C GLU A 352 6.48 1.48 -29.36
N PRO A 353 6.37 2.59 -30.13
CA PRO A 353 7.39 3.64 -30.11
C PRO A 353 7.55 4.31 -28.75
N GLU A 354 6.45 4.53 -28.01
CA GLU A 354 6.48 5.08 -26.65
C GLU A 354 7.10 4.08 -25.67
N LEU A 355 6.77 2.80 -25.81
CA LEU A 355 7.31 1.74 -24.95
C LEU A 355 8.82 1.58 -25.15
N TRP A 356 9.29 1.68 -26.40
CA TRP A 356 10.72 1.68 -26.69
C TRP A 356 11.46 2.85 -26.07
N ARG A 357 10.88 4.04 -26.13
CA ARG A 357 11.42 5.23 -25.43
C ARG A 357 11.48 5.01 -23.93
N ALA A 358 10.38 4.52 -23.32
CA ALA A 358 10.32 4.24 -21.90
C ALA A 358 11.37 3.20 -21.47
N ALA A 359 11.55 2.13 -22.22
CA ALA A 359 12.57 1.11 -21.95
C ALA A 359 13.99 1.69 -21.97
N LYS A 360 14.32 2.53 -22.96
CA LYS A 360 15.65 3.19 -23.06
C LYS A 360 15.91 4.14 -21.89
N GLU A 361 14.92 4.91 -21.48
CA GLU A 361 15.05 5.86 -20.36
C GLU A 361 15.26 5.16 -19.02
N LEU A 362 14.68 3.95 -18.83
CA LEU A 362 14.84 3.16 -17.62
C LEU A 362 16.08 2.25 -17.65
N ALA A 363 16.74 2.11 -18.78
CA ALA A 363 17.90 1.22 -18.92
C ALA A 363 19.00 1.59 -17.92
N GLY A 364 19.58 0.56 -17.29
CA GLY A 364 20.60 0.70 -16.26
C GLY A 364 20.87 -0.63 -15.58
N LYS A 365 20.21 -0.91 -14.46
CA LYS A 365 20.27 -2.22 -13.81
C LYS A 365 19.74 -3.35 -14.73
N TYR A 366 18.78 -3.02 -15.62
CA TYR A 366 18.17 -3.92 -16.57
C TYR A 366 18.46 -3.45 -17.99
N PRO A 367 18.74 -4.37 -18.97
CA PRO A 367 18.88 -4.03 -20.37
C PRO A 367 17.61 -3.41 -20.94
N ALA A 368 17.74 -2.47 -21.88
CA ALA A 368 16.58 -1.83 -22.51
C ALA A 368 15.73 -2.83 -23.28
N GLU A 369 16.35 -3.83 -23.87
CA GLU A 369 15.69 -4.92 -24.63
C GLU A 369 14.79 -5.76 -23.72
N ASP A 370 15.27 -6.12 -22.53
CA ASP A 370 14.48 -6.86 -21.54
C ASP A 370 13.27 -6.04 -21.05
N LEU A 371 13.46 -4.76 -20.79
CA LEU A 371 12.38 -3.85 -20.39
C LEU A 371 11.34 -3.70 -21.51
N LEU A 372 11.80 -3.63 -22.76
CA LEU A 372 10.92 -3.58 -23.90
C LEU A 372 10.13 -4.88 -24.05
N GLU A 373 10.77 -6.05 -23.89
CA GLU A 373 10.07 -7.36 -23.93
C GLU A 373 8.92 -7.39 -22.92
N ILE A 374 9.15 -6.91 -21.69
CA ILE A 374 8.12 -6.83 -20.66
C ILE A 374 6.98 -5.89 -21.07
N TYR A 375 7.30 -4.70 -21.61
CA TYR A 375 6.28 -3.76 -22.06
C TYR A 375 5.46 -4.30 -23.22
N LEU A 376 6.11 -4.93 -24.21
CA LEU A 376 5.42 -5.53 -25.37
C LEU A 376 4.54 -6.72 -24.97
N ALA A 377 4.94 -7.48 -23.96
CA ALA A 377 4.11 -8.56 -23.42
C ALA A 377 2.84 -8.03 -22.70
N ALA A 378 2.86 -6.78 -22.28
CA ALA A 378 1.74 -6.07 -21.64
C ALA A 378 0.92 -5.23 -22.64
N LEU A 379 1.34 -5.10 -23.92
CA LEU A 379 0.68 -4.32 -24.96
C LEU A 379 -0.58 -5.02 -25.44
#